data_e776dbbcc12514b1a1c5c45342314a97
#
_entry.id   e776dbbcc12514b1a1c5c45342314a97
#
_cell.length_a   1.000
_cell.length_b   1.000
_cell.length_c   1.000
_cell.angle_alpha   90.00
_cell.angle_beta   90.00
_cell.angle_gamma   90.00
#
_symmetry.space_group_name_H-M   'P 1'
#
loop_
_entity.id
_entity.type
_entity.pdbx_description
1 polymer ?
#
loop_
_entity_poly.entity_id
_entity_poly.type
_entity_poly.pdbx_seq_one_letter_code
_entity_poly.pdbx_strand_id
1 'polypeptide(L)'
;MWLQRNGLSFTHWAKRSRSFHPSSSAFRTKRPIHQDPLIEVSGIAAGDSFVDCTLGMASDAIVVSQFVGAGGSVTGCESNPAFAYIIGKGLKEYTAMPHLVEAMRRIEVVSGDSVEYLASLPDNAVDVIYMDPMFTNEISESSNFRPVRTAADTGQLTKRWVDEAVRSAKKSVVLKAHFRSVDFEAFGFNRRVRPNTKFHYGVIDCRNK
;
A
#
# COMPACT_ATOMS: atom_id res chain seq x y z
N MET A 1 24.96 -15.97 5.95
CA MET A 1 25.54 -17.01 6.85
C MET A 1 24.93 -16.99 8.27
N TRP A 2 23.85 -16.27 8.51
CA TRP A 2 23.17 -16.13 9.82
C TRP A 2 21.94 -17.04 9.99
N LEU A 3 21.40 -17.59 8.90
CA LEU A 3 20.16 -18.38 8.88
C LEU A 3 20.32 -19.89 9.17
N GLN A 4 21.55 -20.37 9.37
CA GLN A 4 21.80 -21.78 9.61
C GLN A 4 21.97 -22.20 11.08
N ARG A 5 21.95 -21.29 12.05
CA ARG A 5 22.22 -21.62 13.47
C ARG A 5 21.01 -22.07 14.30
N ASN A 6 19.77 -21.93 13.83
CA ASN A 6 18.58 -22.25 14.63
C ASN A 6 17.71 -23.40 14.08
N GLY A 7 18.23 -24.23 13.19
CA GLY A 7 17.54 -25.47 12.77
C GLY A 7 16.16 -25.30 12.11
N LEU A 8 15.69 -24.09 11.88
CA LEU A 8 14.46 -23.79 11.17
C LEU A 8 14.81 -23.50 9.72
N SER A 9 14.64 -24.49 8.84
CA SER A 9 14.76 -24.27 7.42
C SER A 9 13.71 -23.24 6.96
N PHE A 10 14.05 -22.41 5.99
CA PHE A 10 13.14 -21.46 5.33
C PHE A 10 11.81 -22.10 4.90
N THR A 11 11.84 -23.39 4.57
CA THR A 11 10.66 -24.22 4.25
C THR A 11 9.78 -24.50 5.47
N HIS A 12 10.32 -24.55 6.67
CA HIS A 12 9.55 -24.77 7.90
C HIS A 12 8.84 -23.51 8.37
N TRP A 13 9.46 -22.35 8.17
CA TRP A 13 8.85 -21.03 8.42
C TRP A 13 7.74 -20.73 7.42
N ALA A 14 7.96 -21.01 6.13
CA ALA A 14 6.95 -20.88 5.08
C ALA A 14 5.73 -21.80 5.27
N LYS A 15 5.87 -22.93 5.96
CA LYS A 15 4.75 -23.81 6.32
C LYS A 15 3.98 -23.36 7.58
N ARG A 16 4.58 -22.53 8.44
CA ARG A 16 3.95 -21.99 9.66
C ARG A 16 3.50 -20.54 9.53
N SER A 17 4.08 -19.75 8.66
CA SER A 17 3.54 -18.43 8.34
C SER A 17 2.24 -18.66 7.57
N ARG A 18 1.13 -18.28 8.18
CA ARG A 18 -0.17 -18.21 7.49
C ARG A 18 0.05 -17.32 6.28
N SER A 19 0.24 -17.99 5.16
CA SER A 19 0.59 -17.51 3.86
C SER A 19 -0.21 -16.28 3.46
N PHE A 20 0.38 -15.44 2.62
CA PHE A 20 -0.31 -14.41 1.86
C PHE A 20 -1.75 -14.82 1.56
N HIS A 21 -2.72 -14.03 1.99
CA HIS A 21 -4.13 -14.30 1.77
C HIS A 21 -4.89 -12.98 1.50
N PRO A 22 -5.38 -12.75 0.27
CA PRO A 22 -5.99 -11.49 -0.14
C PRO A 22 -7.48 -11.39 0.24
N SER A 23 -7.86 -11.81 1.45
CA SER A 23 -9.26 -11.86 1.91
C SER A 23 -9.95 -10.49 1.94
N SER A 24 -9.22 -9.45 2.35
CA SER A 24 -9.75 -8.08 2.36
C SER A 24 -10.06 -7.59 0.95
N SER A 25 -9.13 -7.79 0.01
CA SER A 25 -9.32 -7.43 -1.40
C SER A 25 -10.47 -8.21 -2.02
N ALA A 26 -10.56 -9.52 -1.74
CA ALA A 26 -11.65 -10.37 -2.22
C ALA A 26 -13.03 -9.92 -1.71
N PHE A 27 -13.11 -9.43 -0.48
CA PHE A 27 -14.35 -8.86 0.05
C PHE A 27 -14.71 -7.54 -0.63
N ARG A 28 -13.73 -6.65 -0.82
CA ARG A 28 -13.93 -5.32 -1.43
C ARG A 28 -14.33 -5.43 -2.90
N THR A 29 -13.74 -6.35 -3.66
CA THR A 29 -14.01 -6.55 -5.09
C THR A 29 -15.32 -7.29 -5.39
N LYS A 30 -16.02 -7.82 -4.38
CA LYS A 30 -17.39 -8.35 -4.53
C LYS A 30 -18.44 -7.26 -4.74
N ARG A 31 -18.16 -6.03 -4.36
CA ARG A 31 -19.00 -4.86 -4.60
C ARG A 31 -18.63 -4.19 -5.92
N PRO A 32 -19.47 -3.32 -6.50
CA PRO A 32 -19.07 -2.52 -7.63
C PRO A 32 -17.77 -1.76 -7.30
N ILE A 33 -16.69 -2.12 -7.97
CA ILE A 33 -15.33 -1.68 -7.60
C ILE A 33 -15.15 -0.16 -7.65
N HIS A 34 -15.91 0.54 -8.50
CA HIS A 34 -15.93 1.99 -8.58
C HIS A 34 -16.51 2.67 -7.31
N GLN A 35 -17.20 1.89 -6.45
CA GLN A 35 -17.70 2.36 -5.14
C GLN A 35 -16.71 2.07 -4.01
N ASP A 36 -15.54 1.52 -4.31
CA ASP A 36 -14.49 1.38 -3.30
C ASP A 36 -13.99 2.76 -2.88
N PRO A 37 -13.92 3.05 -1.58
CA PRO A 37 -13.58 4.39 -1.10
C PRO A 37 -12.22 4.90 -1.57
N LEU A 38 -11.23 4.03 -1.75
CA LEU A 38 -9.93 4.43 -2.28
C LEU A 38 -10.04 4.83 -3.76
N ILE A 39 -10.75 4.05 -4.54
CA ILE A 39 -11.00 4.34 -5.97
C ILE A 39 -11.75 5.67 -6.11
N GLU A 40 -12.82 5.85 -5.32
CA GLU A 40 -13.65 7.06 -5.37
C GLU A 40 -12.86 8.33 -5.01
N VAL A 41 -12.09 8.29 -3.90
CA VAL A 41 -11.39 9.51 -3.43
C VAL A 41 -10.15 9.83 -4.23
N SER A 42 -9.46 8.84 -4.81
CA SER A 42 -8.22 9.04 -5.56
C SER A 42 -8.45 9.67 -6.94
N GLY A 43 -9.64 9.54 -7.49
CA GLY A 43 -9.91 9.94 -8.87
C GLY A 43 -9.16 9.13 -9.91
N ILE A 44 -8.70 7.93 -9.54
CA ILE A 44 -8.01 7.00 -10.45
C ILE A 44 -8.97 6.49 -11.53
N ALA A 45 -8.48 6.25 -12.72
CA ALA A 45 -9.24 5.74 -13.84
C ALA A 45 -8.66 4.41 -14.37
N ALA A 46 -9.42 3.71 -15.20
CA ALA A 46 -8.91 2.56 -15.93
C ALA A 46 -7.71 2.97 -16.80
N GLY A 47 -6.66 2.18 -16.78
CA GLY A 47 -5.42 2.46 -17.51
C GLY A 47 -4.41 3.34 -16.78
N ASP A 48 -4.75 3.87 -15.60
CA ASP A 48 -3.85 4.72 -14.82
C ASP A 48 -2.72 3.93 -14.16
N SER A 49 -1.66 4.66 -13.82
CA SER A 49 -0.54 4.21 -13.00
C SER A 49 -0.75 4.56 -11.52
N PHE A 50 -0.38 3.63 -10.63
CA PHE A 50 -0.57 3.76 -9.19
C PHE A 50 0.67 3.28 -8.43
N VAL A 51 1.08 4.05 -7.42
CA VAL A 51 2.12 3.63 -6.47
C VAL A 51 1.52 3.54 -5.06
N ASP A 52 1.61 2.36 -4.46
CA ASP A 52 1.35 2.11 -3.05
C ASP A 52 2.66 2.21 -2.28
N CYS A 53 2.86 3.29 -1.54
CA CYS A 53 4.07 3.55 -0.76
C CYS A 53 4.19 2.65 0.48
N THR A 54 3.15 1.90 0.82
CA THR A 54 2.99 1.16 2.07
C THR A 54 2.35 -0.20 1.84
N LEU A 55 2.89 -0.96 0.89
CA LEU A 55 2.28 -2.16 0.31
C LEU A 55 1.69 -3.14 1.34
N GLY A 56 2.40 -3.41 2.43
CA GLY A 56 1.96 -4.36 3.46
C GLY A 56 1.46 -5.68 2.84
N MET A 57 0.23 -6.08 3.16
CA MET A 57 -0.40 -7.29 2.60
C MET A 57 -0.95 -7.09 1.17
N ALA A 58 -0.64 -6.00 0.51
CA ALA A 58 -1.08 -5.63 -0.83
C ALA A 58 -2.62 -5.50 -0.99
N SER A 59 -3.36 -5.31 0.09
CA SER A 59 -4.82 -5.31 0.02
C SER A 59 -5.39 -4.16 -0.81
N ASP A 60 -4.82 -2.97 -0.68
CA ASP A 60 -5.22 -1.78 -1.44
C ASP A 60 -4.70 -1.87 -2.88
N ALA A 61 -3.44 -2.27 -3.06
CA ALA A 61 -2.83 -2.48 -4.37
C ALA A 61 -3.59 -3.48 -5.26
N ILE A 62 -4.09 -4.60 -4.69
CA ILE A 62 -4.89 -5.59 -5.45
C ILE A 62 -6.22 -4.99 -5.93
N VAL A 63 -6.91 -4.23 -5.07
CA VAL A 63 -8.17 -3.57 -5.45
C VAL A 63 -7.93 -2.58 -6.58
N VAL A 64 -6.90 -1.74 -6.45
CA VAL A 64 -6.54 -0.77 -7.50
C VAL A 64 -6.12 -1.48 -8.78
N SER A 65 -5.31 -2.53 -8.71
CA SER A 65 -4.89 -3.31 -9.89
C SER A 65 -6.07 -3.95 -10.62
N GLN A 66 -7.07 -4.43 -9.88
CA GLN A 66 -8.31 -4.94 -10.47
C GLN A 66 -9.08 -3.83 -11.20
N PHE A 67 -9.10 -2.62 -10.65
CA PHE A 67 -9.83 -1.49 -11.22
C PHE A 67 -9.14 -0.89 -12.45
N VAL A 68 -7.83 -0.63 -12.38
CA VAL A 68 -7.10 -0.02 -13.51
C VAL A 68 -6.97 -0.97 -14.71
N GLY A 69 -7.05 -2.28 -14.47
CA GLY A 69 -7.06 -3.29 -15.51
C GLY A 69 -5.70 -3.47 -16.20
N ALA A 70 -5.72 -4.15 -17.36
CA ALA A 70 -4.51 -4.49 -18.08
C ALA A 70 -3.79 -3.29 -18.72
N GLY A 71 -4.49 -2.18 -18.93
CA GLY A 71 -3.89 -0.96 -19.46
C GLY A 71 -3.20 -0.09 -18.39
N GLY A 72 -3.42 -0.39 -17.11
CA GLY A 72 -2.81 0.33 -16.01
C GLY A 72 -1.61 -0.39 -15.40
N SER A 73 -0.92 0.30 -14.49
CA SER A 73 0.21 -0.28 -13.75
C SER A 73 0.08 -0.01 -12.25
N VAL A 74 0.52 -0.97 -11.44
CA VAL A 74 0.53 -0.84 -9.97
C VAL A 74 1.88 -1.28 -9.44
N THR A 75 2.53 -0.39 -8.72
CA THR A 75 3.78 -0.66 -8.00
C THR A 75 3.54 -0.52 -6.50
N GLY A 76 4.04 -1.45 -5.71
CA GLY A 76 3.96 -1.39 -4.26
C GLY A 76 5.33 -1.40 -3.61
N CYS A 77 5.62 -0.43 -2.75
CA CYS A 77 6.85 -0.34 -1.99
C CYS A 77 6.70 -1.01 -0.62
N GLU A 78 7.68 -1.83 -0.24
CA GLU A 78 7.74 -2.48 1.08
C GLU A 78 9.18 -2.37 1.62
N SER A 79 9.32 -1.71 2.76
CA SER A 79 10.64 -1.43 3.35
C SER A 79 11.31 -2.66 3.94
N ASN A 80 10.53 -3.64 4.41
CA ASN A 80 11.06 -4.89 4.94
C ASN A 80 11.34 -5.89 3.80
N PRO A 81 12.63 -6.23 3.51
CA PRO A 81 12.97 -7.09 2.37
C PRO A 81 12.38 -8.51 2.45
N ALA A 82 12.30 -9.07 3.66
CA ALA A 82 11.73 -10.39 3.84
C ALA A 82 10.21 -10.38 3.58
N PHE A 83 9.54 -9.31 3.99
CA PHE A 83 8.10 -9.14 3.77
C PHE A 83 7.82 -8.86 2.29
N ALA A 84 8.60 -7.98 1.66
CA ALA A 84 8.53 -7.71 0.22
C ALA A 84 8.66 -9.00 -0.61
N TYR A 85 9.62 -9.86 -0.26
CA TYR A 85 9.80 -11.16 -0.92
C TYR A 85 8.57 -12.07 -0.76
N ILE A 86 8.04 -12.18 0.47
CA ILE A 86 6.87 -13.05 0.75
C ILE A 86 5.64 -12.57 0.00
N ILE A 87 5.37 -11.26 0.05
CA ILE A 87 4.22 -10.68 -0.63
C ILE A 87 4.37 -10.78 -2.14
N GLY A 88 5.55 -10.46 -2.68
CA GLY A 88 5.83 -10.59 -4.12
C GLY A 88 5.64 -12.02 -4.62
N LYS A 89 6.12 -13.00 -3.86
CA LYS A 89 5.90 -14.41 -4.16
C LYS A 89 4.41 -14.79 -4.07
N GLY A 90 3.73 -14.34 -3.01
CA GLY A 90 2.30 -14.59 -2.83
C GLY A 90 1.46 -14.02 -3.97
N LEU A 91 1.73 -12.80 -4.42
CA LEU A 91 1.07 -12.16 -5.56
C LEU A 91 1.23 -12.96 -6.87
N LYS A 92 2.38 -13.60 -7.07
CA LYS A 92 2.65 -14.39 -8.29
C LYS A 92 2.08 -15.81 -8.23
N GLU A 93 2.07 -16.46 -7.07
CA GLU A 93 1.77 -17.88 -6.93
C GLU A 93 0.35 -18.19 -6.41
N TYR A 94 -0.32 -17.23 -5.75
CA TYR A 94 -1.64 -17.46 -5.17
C TYR A 94 -2.72 -17.59 -6.24
N THR A 95 -3.47 -18.70 -6.21
CA THR A 95 -4.48 -19.02 -7.23
C THR A 95 -5.87 -19.32 -6.68
N ALA A 96 -6.03 -19.38 -5.34
CA ALA A 96 -7.29 -19.75 -4.72
C ALA A 96 -8.44 -18.70 -4.89
N MET A 97 -8.14 -17.55 -5.48
CA MET A 97 -9.13 -16.52 -5.85
C MET A 97 -8.99 -16.18 -7.35
N PRO A 98 -9.57 -17.00 -8.25
CA PRO A 98 -9.35 -16.89 -9.69
C PRO A 98 -9.64 -15.51 -10.27
N HIS A 99 -10.64 -14.80 -9.75
CA HIS A 99 -11.04 -13.47 -10.21
C HIS A 99 -10.02 -12.36 -9.88
N LEU A 100 -9.04 -12.61 -8.99
CA LEU A 100 -7.99 -11.67 -8.61
C LEU A 100 -6.60 -12.05 -9.15
N VAL A 101 -6.45 -13.22 -9.75
CA VAL A 101 -5.13 -13.74 -10.17
C VAL A 101 -4.43 -12.74 -11.10
N GLU A 102 -5.10 -12.26 -12.11
CA GLU A 102 -4.52 -11.33 -13.08
C GLU A 102 -4.20 -9.97 -12.45
N ALA A 103 -5.05 -9.49 -11.55
CA ALA A 103 -4.78 -8.27 -10.79
C ALA A 103 -3.54 -8.41 -9.90
N MET A 104 -3.41 -9.53 -9.17
CA MET A 104 -2.25 -9.81 -8.34
C MET A 104 -0.96 -9.90 -9.13
N ARG A 105 -0.96 -10.57 -10.28
CA ARG A 105 0.22 -10.78 -11.13
C ARG A 105 0.74 -9.50 -11.77
N ARG A 106 -0.10 -8.49 -11.97
CA ARG A 106 0.30 -7.18 -12.52
C ARG A 106 1.04 -6.30 -11.52
N ILE A 107 0.92 -6.58 -10.22
CA ILE A 107 1.55 -5.75 -9.19
C ILE A 107 3.06 -6.02 -9.18
N GLU A 108 3.84 -4.94 -9.34
CA GLU A 108 5.27 -4.94 -9.10
C GLU A 108 5.56 -4.63 -7.64
N VAL A 109 6.48 -5.37 -7.02
CA VAL A 109 6.91 -5.15 -5.64
C VAL A 109 8.33 -4.60 -5.64
N VAL A 110 8.48 -3.40 -5.11
CA VAL A 110 9.76 -2.75 -4.87
C VAL A 110 10.14 -2.97 -3.41
N SER A 111 11.27 -3.67 -3.19
CA SER A 111 11.83 -3.85 -1.86
C SER A 111 12.73 -2.66 -1.52
N GLY A 112 12.28 -1.78 -0.62
CA GLY A 112 13.03 -0.61 -0.22
C GLY A 112 12.16 0.52 0.34
N ASP A 113 12.82 1.63 0.64
CA ASP A 113 12.17 2.84 1.14
C ASP A 113 11.38 3.52 0.01
N SER A 114 10.10 3.82 0.27
CA SER A 114 9.23 4.46 -0.72
C SER A 114 9.60 5.91 -1.01
N VAL A 115 10.23 6.63 -0.08
CA VAL A 115 10.70 8.00 -0.31
C VAL A 115 11.82 8.00 -1.35
N GLU A 116 12.78 7.07 -1.20
CA GLU A 116 13.89 6.91 -2.16
C GLU A 116 13.38 6.43 -3.52
N TYR A 117 12.38 5.54 -3.54
CA TYR A 117 11.72 5.14 -4.78
C TYR A 117 11.08 6.34 -5.48
N LEU A 118 10.26 7.14 -4.76
CA LEU A 118 9.63 8.33 -5.33
C LEU A 118 10.66 9.34 -5.82
N ALA A 119 11.75 9.57 -5.05
CA ALA A 119 12.83 10.48 -5.43
C ALA A 119 13.55 10.06 -6.73
N SER A 120 13.54 8.75 -7.06
CA SER A 120 14.10 8.24 -8.32
C SER A 120 13.20 8.45 -9.54
N LEU A 121 11.92 8.78 -9.33
CA LEU A 121 10.98 8.99 -10.42
C LEU A 121 11.08 10.42 -10.99
N PRO A 122 10.81 10.60 -12.28
CA PRO A 122 10.62 11.94 -12.85
C PRO A 122 9.42 12.68 -12.23
N ASP A 123 9.36 13.98 -12.43
CA ASP A 123 8.18 14.77 -12.13
C ASP A 123 6.97 14.27 -12.93
N ASN A 124 5.81 14.22 -12.29
CA ASN A 124 4.57 13.77 -12.94
C ASN A 124 4.70 12.38 -13.59
N ALA A 125 5.39 11.44 -12.95
CA ALA A 125 5.61 10.09 -13.49
C ALA A 125 4.41 9.16 -13.30
N VAL A 126 3.63 9.33 -12.21
CA VAL A 126 2.58 8.40 -11.75
C VAL A 126 1.25 9.12 -11.64
N ASP A 127 0.15 8.50 -12.04
CA ASP A 127 -1.16 9.14 -11.96
C ASP A 127 -1.61 9.34 -10.51
N VAL A 128 -1.53 8.32 -9.68
CA VAL A 128 -1.95 8.36 -8.27
C VAL A 128 -0.90 7.73 -7.37
N ILE A 129 -0.58 8.41 -6.27
CA ILE A 129 0.30 7.91 -5.21
C ILE A 129 -0.52 7.75 -3.92
N TYR A 130 -0.37 6.62 -3.25
CA TYR A 130 -1.10 6.25 -2.05
C TYR A 130 -0.16 5.97 -0.89
N MET A 131 -0.56 6.44 0.30
CA MET A 131 0.16 6.29 1.55
C MET A 131 -0.81 5.83 2.65
N ASP A 132 -0.46 4.73 3.34
CA ASP A 132 -1.14 4.25 4.55
C ASP A 132 -0.09 4.03 5.66
N PRO A 133 0.58 5.11 6.13
CA PRO A 133 1.64 4.98 7.13
C PRO A 133 1.10 4.34 8.40
N MET A 134 1.87 3.40 8.97
CA MET A 134 1.44 2.73 10.19
C MET A 134 1.43 3.71 11.36
N PHE A 135 0.28 3.79 12.05
CA PHE A 135 0.09 4.71 13.16
C PHE A 135 0.99 4.36 14.35
N THR A 136 1.62 5.37 14.93
CA THR A 136 2.34 5.29 16.21
C THR A 136 1.40 5.14 17.42
N ASN A 137 0.10 5.40 17.26
CA ASN A 137 -0.86 5.15 18.33
C ASN A 137 -1.29 3.68 18.30
N GLU A 138 -0.74 2.91 19.22
CA GLU A 138 -1.12 1.52 19.47
C GLU A 138 -2.64 1.41 19.66
N ILE A 139 -3.33 0.87 18.66
CA ILE A 139 -4.60 0.20 18.93
C ILE A 139 -4.21 -1.17 19.48
N SER A 140 -4.28 -1.31 20.80
CA SER A 140 -3.85 -2.49 21.57
C SER A 140 -4.69 -3.76 21.33
N GLU A 141 -5.37 -3.89 20.20
CA GLU A 141 -6.35 -4.97 19.96
C GLU A 141 -5.94 -6.02 18.94
N SER A 142 -4.73 -6.01 18.38
CA SER A 142 -4.27 -7.13 17.56
C SER A 142 -2.85 -7.57 17.91
N SER A 143 -2.76 -8.34 18.99
CA SER A 143 -1.50 -8.85 19.59
C SER A 143 -0.76 -9.92 18.77
N ASN A 144 -1.15 -10.23 17.53
CA ASN A 144 -0.64 -11.39 16.80
C ASN A 144 0.37 -11.08 15.69
N PHE A 145 0.74 -9.82 15.47
CA PHE A 145 1.77 -9.43 14.51
C PHE A 145 2.70 -8.37 15.11
N ARG A 146 3.68 -8.81 15.89
CA ARG A 146 4.90 -8.04 16.18
C ARG A 146 6.06 -8.59 15.35
N PRO A 147 6.33 -8.10 14.15
CA PRO A 147 7.67 -8.23 13.58
C PRO A 147 8.62 -7.33 14.37
N VAL A 148 9.84 -7.78 14.56
CA VAL A 148 10.93 -7.03 15.21
C VAL A 148 11.12 -5.72 14.42
N ARG A 149 10.67 -4.61 15.00
CA ARG A 149 10.89 -3.26 14.46
C ARG A 149 12.21 -2.75 14.99
N THR A 150 13.08 -2.31 14.09
CA THR A 150 14.22 -1.47 14.45
C THR A 150 13.76 -0.02 14.54
N ALA A 151 14.40 0.78 15.41
CA ALA A 151 14.04 2.17 15.71
C ALA A 151 14.10 3.14 14.50
N ALA A 152 14.59 2.69 13.35
CA ALA A 152 14.67 3.45 12.10
C ALA A 152 13.35 3.40 11.28
N ASP A 153 12.41 2.51 11.61
CA ASP A 153 11.21 2.25 10.82
C ASP A 153 9.97 2.74 11.57
N THR A 154 9.93 4.04 11.86
CA THR A 154 8.81 4.63 12.62
C THR A 154 7.54 4.78 11.78
N GLY A 155 7.62 4.59 10.46
CA GLY A 155 6.48 4.67 9.55
C GLY A 155 5.71 6.00 9.61
N GLN A 156 6.32 7.05 10.20
CA GLN A 156 5.69 8.37 10.30
C GLN A 156 5.74 9.09 8.96
N LEU A 157 4.63 9.74 8.61
CA LEU A 157 4.60 10.64 7.46
C LEU A 157 5.55 11.82 7.68
N THR A 158 6.40 12.10 6.70
CA THR A 158 7.36 13.21 6.73
C THR A 158 7.08 14.20 5.61
N LYS A 159 7.53 15.46 5.81
CA LYS A 159 7.41 16.46 4.76
C LYS A 159 8.09 16.03 3.45
N ARG A 160 9.30 15.45 3.54
CA ARG A 160 10.02 14.93 2.36
C ARG A 160 9.21 13.88 1.63
N TRP A 161 8.55 12.97 2.34
CA TRP A 161 7.73 11.93 1.72
C TRP A 161 6.55 12.54 0.94
N VAL A 162 5.85 13.50 1.55
CA VAL A 162 4.73 14.19 0.89
C VAL A 162 5.22 15.02 -0.29
N ASP A 163 6.33 15.75 -0.16
CA ASP A 163 6.90 16.57 -1.23
C ASP A 163 7.27 15.71 -2.45
N GLU A 164 7.94 14.57 -2.24
CA GLU A 164 8.31 13.66 -3.33
C GLU A 164 7.07 13.02 -3.98
N ALA A 165 6.06 12.66 -3.19
CA ALA A 165 4.81 12.16 -3.73
C ALA A 165 4.08 13.22 -4.56
N VAL A 166 3.98 14.45 -4.06
CA VAL A 166 3.35 15.55 -4.81
C VAL A 166 4.14 15.85 -6.10
N ARG A 167 5.47 15.84 -6.06
CA ARG A 167 6.33 16.07 -7.24
C ARG A 167 6.06 15.02 -8.33
N SER A 168 6.02 13.75 -7.94
CA SER A 168 5.94 12.62 -8.88
C SER A 168 4.51 12.25 -9.29
N ALA A 169 3.46 12.72 -8.57
CA ALA A 169 2.06 12.46 -8.93
C ALA A 169 1.56 13.39 -10.04
N LYS A 170 0.78 12.88 -11.01
CA LYS A 170 0.06 13.65 -12.03
C LYS A 170 -1.30 14.15 -11.55
N LYS A 171 -2.05 13.29 -10.85
CA LYS A 171 -3.45 13.52 -10.52
C LYS A 171 -3.67 13.78 -9.04
N SER A 172 -3.20 12.87 -8.19
CA SER A 172 -3.45 12.98 -6.76
C SER A 172 -2.45 12.21 -5.91
N VAL A 173 -2.26 12.71 -4.68
CA VAL A 173 -1.67 11.98 -3.58
C VAL A 173 -2.76 11.69 -2.55
N VAL A 174 -2.89 10.43 -2.15
CA VAL A 174 -3.92 9.96 -1.22
C VAL A 174 -3.26 9.47 0.06
N LEU A 175 -3.68 10.02 1.19
CA LEU A 175 -3.32 9.57 2.53
C LEU A 175 -4.51 8.85 3.16
N LYS A 176 -4.29 7.65 3.67
CA LYS A 176 -5.21 7.00 4.59
C LYS A 176 -4.65 7.09 5.99
N ALA A 177 -5.42 7.66 6.91
CA ALA A 177 -4.97 7.87 8.28
C ALA A 177 -6.13 7.71 9.27
N HIS A 178 -5.79 7.51 10.56
CA HIS A 178 -6.80 7.47 11.61
C HIS A 178 -7.61 8.77 11.63
N PHE A 179 -8.91 8.71 11.95
CA PHE A 179 -9.79 9.89 11.91
C PHE A 179 -9.34 11.05 12.83
N ARG A 180 -8.46 10.77 13.80
CA ARG A 180 -7.85 11.77 14.71
C ARG A 180 -6.46 12.20 14.27
N SER A 181 -5.94 11.71 13.13
CA SER A 181 -4.60 12.11 12.69
C SER A 181 -4.57 13.60 12.38
N VAL A 182 -3.52 14.25 12.86
CA VAL A 182 -3.18 15.64 12.54
C VAL A 182 -2.50 15.78 11.19
N ASP A 183 -2.09 14.66 10.59
CA ASP A 183 -1.32 14.66 9.34
C ASP A 183 -2.11 15.22 8.16
N PHE A 184 -3.44 15.12 8.19
CA PHE A 184 -4.28 15.69 7.14
C PHE A 184 -4.08 17.20 7.02
N GLU A 185 -4.17 17.90 8.15
CA GLU A 185 -4.03 19.35 8.23
C GLU A 185 -2.56 19.76 8.12
N ALA A 186 -1.65 19.04 8.80
CA ALA A 186 -0.22 19.35 8.84
C ALA A 186 0.44 19.30 7.46
N PHE A 187 -0.02 18.43 6.58
CA PHE A 187 0.54 18.25 5.23
C PHE A 187 -0.39 18.70 4.10
N GLY A 188 -1.49 19.38 4.42
CA GLY A 188 -2.37 20.00 3.41
C GLY A 188 -3.27 19.03 2.66
N PHE A 189 -3.58 17.87 3.23
CA PHE A 189 -4.54 16.93 2.64
C PHE A 189 -5.98 17.39 2.85
N ASN A 190 -6.75 17.50 1.79
CA ASN A 190 -8.20 17.72 1.86
C ASN A 190 -8.88 16.45 2.35
N ARG A 191 -9.30 16.46 3.62
CA ARG A 191 -9.81 15.30 4.32
C ARG A 191 -11.22 14.95 3.89
N ARG A 192 -11.44 13.71 3.50
CA ARG A 192 -12.74 13.11 3.21
C ARG A 192 -13.24 12.36 4.45
N VAL A 193 -14.17 12.96 5.18
CA VAL A 193 -14.75 12.37 6.39
C VAL A 193 -15.61 11.17 6.00
N ARG A 194 -15.39 10.05 6.68
CA ARG A 194 -16.15 8.81 6.51
C ARG A 194 -16.84 8.47 7.84
N PRO A 195 -18.14 8.75 7.97
CA PRO A 195 -18.87 8.42 9.18
C PRO A 195 -18.72 6.94 9.56
N ASN A 196 -18.62 6.66 10.85
CA ASN A 196 -18.57 5.31 11.40
C ASN A 196 -17.35 4.46 10.99
N THR A 197 -16.24 5.09 10.56
CA THR A 197 -14.98 4.40 10.29
C THR A 197 -13.85 4.97 11.13
N LYS A 198 -12.90 4.08 11.52
CA LYS A 198 -11.69 4.49 12.24
C LYS A 198 -10.66 5.20 11.34
N PHE A 199 -10.81 5.10 10.02
CA PHE A 199 -9.86 5.63 9.03
C PHE A 199 -10.58 6.54 8.04
N HIS A 200 -9.96 7.70 7.80
CA HIS A 200 -10.38 8.63 6.76
C HIS A 200 -9.35 8.66 5.65
N TYR A 201 -9.72 9.22 4.50
CA TYR A 201 -8.82 9.55 3.42
C TYR A 201 -8.61 11.05 3.35
N GLY A 202 -7.40 11.46 3.01
CA GLY A 202 -7.07 12.82 2.62
C GLY A 202 -6.51 12.83 1.21
N VAL A 203 -6.75 13.88 0.45
CA VAL A 203 -6.30 14.00 -0.95
C VAL A 203 -5.64 15.33 -1.18
N ILE A 204 -4.46 15.31 -1.81
CA ILE A 204 -3.84 16.47 -2.45
C ILE A 204 -4.08 16.33 -3.96
N ASP A 205 -4.77 17.30 -4.56
CA ASP A 205 -4.99 17.36 -6.00
C ASP A 205 -3.74 17.94 -6.68
N CYS A 206 -3.12 17.18 -7.56
CA CYS A 206 -1.88 17.54 -8.25
C CYS A 206 -2.09 18.02 -9.70
N ARG A 207 -3.32 18.09 -10.18
CA ARG A 207 -3.62 18.44 -11.58
C ARG A 207 -3.31 19.90 -11.95
N ASN A 208 -3.22 20.76 -10.96
CA ASN A 208 -3.03 22.21 -11.14
C ASN A 208 -1.81 22.74 -10.37
N LYS A 209 -0.80 21.90 -10.13
CA LYS A 209 0.45 22.31 -9.46
C LYS A 209 1.45 22.94 -10.41
#